data_3f2d96e9bb3b9606893d880bb9017a25
#
_entry.id   3f2d96e9bb3b9606893d880bb9017a25
#
_cell.length_a   1.000
_cell.length_b   1.000
_cell.length_c   1.000
_cell.angle_alpha   90.00
_cell.angle_beta   90.00
_cell.angle_gamma   90.00
#
_symmetry.space_group_name_H-M   'P 1'
#
loop_
_entity.id
_entity.type
_entity.pdbx_description
1 polymer ?
#
loop_
_entity_poly.entity_id
_entity_poly.type
_entity_poly.pdbx_seq_one_letter_code
_entity_poly.pdbx_strand_id
1 'polypeptide(L)'
;SSIVFFSLEINEISEKSLKKIYADKKLNIYKNWIKNIRKFKPYQLDVKTEKLLQEKSITSRSAWVRLFDDTIASLKFPFKGKNLSSAEIFNFLSDKKESNRKKSAEVVSAVLKDNISLFTSITNNLAQVNSIKDKWRGLPNPVGSRNLSHVVEDEVVDALTETINVNSP
;
A
#
# COMPACT_ATOMS: atom_id res chain seq x y z
N SER A 1 6.85 13.79 10.24
CA SER A 1 6.96 13.17 11.58
C SER A 1 5.86 13.62 12.56
N SER A 2 5.31 14.84 12.48
CA SER A 2 4.23 15.32 13.36
C SER A 2 2.92 14.51 13.24
N ILE A 3 2.61 13.95 12.09
CA ILE A 3 1.34 13.22 11.84
C ILE A 3 1.25 11.92 12.65
N VAL A 4 2.37 11.22 12.88
CA VAL A 4 2.37 9.98 13.67
C VAL A 4 2.01 10.26 15.12
N PHE A 5 2.61 11.29 15.73
CA PHE A 5 2.29 11.68 17.11
C PHE A 5 0.82 12.03 17.28
N PHE A 6 0.25 12.73 16.30
CA PHE A 6 -1.17 13.09 16.33
C PHE A 6 -2.10 11.86 16.36
N SER A 7 -1.80 10.83 15.57
CA SER A 7 -2.58 9.59 15.59
C SER A 7 -2.44 8.82 16.90
N LEU A 8 -1.23 8.82 17.50
CA LEU A 8 -0.98 8.22 18.81
C LEU A 8 -1.78 8.94 19.91
N GLU A 9 -1.75 10.27 19.92
CA GLU A 9 -2.50 11.10 20.87
C GLU A 9 -4.02 10.87 20.74
N ILE A 10 -4.56 10.77 19.52
CA ILE A 10 -5.98 10.45 19.31
C ILE A 10 -6.33 9.08 19.90
N ASN A 11 -5.44 8.11 19.80
CA ASN A 11 -5.66 6.78 20.35
C ASN A 11 -5.61 6.75 21.87
N GLU A 12 -4.93 7.69 22.52
CA GLU A 12 -4.88 7.85 23.98
C GLU A 12 -6.10 8.56 24.57
N ILE A 13 -6.89 9.28 23.75
CA ILE A 13 -8.08 9.99 24.24
C ILE A 13 -9.04 8.99 24.91
N SER A 14 -9.48 9.32 26.15
CA SER A 14 -10.41 8.49 26.90
C SER A 14 -11.80 8.46 26.22
N GLU A 15 -12.55 7.37 26.43
CA GLU A 15 -13.91 7.24 25.91
C GLU A 15 -14.84 8.36 26.43
N LYS A 16 -14.63 8.81 27.68
CA LYS A 16 -15.37 9.93 28.28
C LYS A 16 -15.12 11.24 27.52
N SER A 17 -13.87 11.51 27.15
CA SER A 17 -13.50 12.69 26.37
C SER A 17 -14.02 12.60 24.94
N LEU A 18 -13.97 11.42 24.32
CA LEU A 18 -14.52 11.20 22.98
C LEU A 18 -16.05 11.45 22.92
N LYS A 19 -16.79 11.01 23.93
CA LYS A 19 -18.23 11.32 24.01
C LYS A 19 -18.51 12.82 24.00
N LYS A 20 -17.68 13.62 24.68
CA LYS A 20 -17.77 15.08 24.67
C LYS A 20 -17.45 15.66 23.30
N ILE A 21 -16.38 15.18 22.65
CA ILE A 21 -15.98 15.58 21.29
C ILE A 21 -17.10 15.29 20.30
N TYR A 22 -17.72 14.11 20.37
CA TYR A 22 -18.80 13.71 19.47
C TYR A 22 -20.13 14.46 19.72
N ALA A 23 -20.32 14.99 20.91
CA ALA A 23 -21.47 15.82 21.23
C ALA A 23 -21.33 17.26 20.73
N ASP A 24 -20.12 17.74 20.48
CA ASP A 24 -19.86 19.07 19.91
C ASP A 24 -20.20 19.08 18.42
N LYS A 25 -21.11 19.99 18.02
CA LYS A 25 -21.56 20.11 16.60
C LYS A 25 -20.42 20.39 15.61
N LYS A 26 -19.38 21.13 16.03
CA LYS A 26 -18.24 21.48 15.19
C LYS A 26 -17.26 20.31 15.02
N LEU A 27 -17.14 19.47 16.04
CA LEU A 27 -16.20 18.35 16.07
C LEU A 27 -16.82 17.03 15.60
N ASN A 28 -18.13 16.92 15.62
CA ASN A 28 -18.84 15.69 15.21
C ASN A 28 -18.57 15.27 13.77
N ILE A 29 -18.25 16.22 12.88
CA ILE A 29 -17.87 15.93 11.49
C ILE A 29 -16.64 15.01 11.40
N TYR A 30 -15.75 15.04 12.39
CA TYR A 30 -14.55 14.20 12.47
C TYR A 30 -14.77 12.84 13.12
N LYS A 31 -15.99 12.55 13.59
CA LYS A 31 -16.31 11.31 14.33
C LYS A 31 -15.89 10.03 13.60
N ASN A 32 -16.24 9.92 12.33
CA ASN A 32 -15.92 8.72 11.54
C ASN A 32 -14.41 8.61 11.29
N TRP A 33 -13.74 9.71 11.01
CA TRP A 33 -12.30 9.76 10.84
C TRP A 33 -11.55 9.35 12.13
N ILE A 34 -11.95 9.87 13.29
CA ILE A 34 -11.41 9.48 14.60
C ILE A 34 -11.63 7.98 14.86
N LYS A 35 -12.84 7.45 14.58
CA LYS A 35 -13.12 6.03 14.72
C LYS A 35 -12.19 5.17 13.85
N ASN A 36 -11.93 5.58 12.62
CA ASN A 36 -11.05 4.85 11.71
C ASN A 36 -9.59 4.84 12.19
N ILE A 37 -9.07 5.98 12.69
CA ILE A 37 -7.74 6.01 13.33
C ILE A 37 -7.70 5.03 14.51
N ARG A 38 -8.72 5.02 15.35
CA ARG A 38 -8.78 4.19 16.55
C ARG A 38 -8.93 2.68 16.27
N LYS A 39 -9.30 2.27 15.07
CA LYS A 39 -9.21 0.85 14.65
C LYS A 39 -7.78 0.29 14.77
N PHE A 40 -6.76 1.15 14.62
CA PHE A 40 -5.36 0.76 14.78
C PHE A 40 -4.88 0.70 16.24
N LYS A 41 -5.65 1.23 17.20
CA LYS A 41 -5.25 1.28 18.61
C LYS A 41 -4.81 -0.07 19.19
N PRO A 42 -5.50 -1.21 18.93
CA PRO A 42 -5.07 -2.51 19.45
C PRO A 42 -3.69 -2.98 18.95
N TYR A 43 -3.24 -2.43 17.82
CA TYR A 43 -1.99 -2.78 17.13
C TYR A 43 -0.92 -1.70 17.26
N GLN A 44 -1.18 -0.68 18.09
CA GLN A 44 -0.25 0.40 18.36
C GLN A 44 0.84 -0.09 19.30
N LEU A 45 2.08 0.23 18.98
CA LEU A 45 3.23 -0.03 19.82
C LEU A 45 3.49 1.16 20.76
N ASP A 46 4.45 1.00 21.67
CA ASP A 46 4.87 2.12 22.51
C ASP A 46 5.47 3.27 21.67
N VAL A 47 5.42 4.47 22.23
CA VAL A 47 5.82 5.71 21.53
C VAL A 47 7.27 5.65 21.00
N LYS A 48 8.19 5.03 21.74
CA LYS A 48 9.60 4.94 21.32
C LYS A 48 9.74 4.03 20.11
N THR A 49 9.05 2.89 20.14
CA THR A 49 9.05 1.93 19.03
C THR A 49 8.37 2.51 17.79
N GLU A 50 7.23 3.20 17.94
CA GLU A 50 6.58 3.87 16.80
C GLU A 50 7.48 4.94 16.16
N LYS A 51 8.18 5.73 16.98
CA LYS A 51 9.14 6.71 16.50
C LYS A 51 10.30 6.04 15.74
N LEU A 52 10.88 4.98 16.31
CA LEU A 52 11.95 4.22 15.67
C LEU A 52 11.50 3.65 14.32
N LEU A 53 10.33 3.01 14.27
CA LEU A 53 9.80 2.43 13.03
C LEU A 53 9.54 3.52 11.97
N GLN A 54 9.06 4.70 12.38
CA GLN A 54 8.86 5.82 11.49
C GLN A 54 10.19 6.34 10.91
N GLU A 55 11.20 6.53 11.73
CA GLU A 55 12.53 6.96 11.28
C GLU A 55 13.17 5.91 10.36
N LYS A 56 13.08 4.63 10.71
CA LYS A 56 13.59 3.51 9.90
C LYS A 56 12.83 3.34 8.58
N SER A 57 11.60 3.80 8.48
CA SER A 57 10.80 3.66 7.26
C SER A 57 11.44 4.34 6.04
N ILE A 58 12.24 5.39 6.27
CA ILE A 58 12.94 6.15 5.22
C ILE A 58 13.97 5.26 4.50
N THR A 59 14.73 4.46 5.26
CA THR A 59 15.79 3.57 4.77
C THR A 59 15.34 2.12 4.58
N SER A 60 14.08 1.81 4.88
CA SER A 60 13.47 0.49 4.63
C SER A 60 12.42 0.59 3.52
N ARG A 61 11.14 0.62 3.85
CA ARG A 61 10.06 0.61 2.86
C ARG A 61 10.21 1.72 1.80
N SER A 62 10.46 2.97 2.23
CA SER A 62 10.52 4.10 1.29
C SER A 62 11.74 4.03 0.35
N ALA A 63 12.84 3.42 0.79
CA ALA A 63 14.00 3.21 -0.07
C ALA A 63 13.70 2.21 -1.20
N TRP A 64 13.03 1.08 -0.88
CA TRP A 64 12.65 0.09 -1.87
C TRP A 64 11.61 0.61 -2.86
N VAL A 65 10.62 1.41 -2.38
CA VAL A 65 9.64 2.06 -3.26
C VAL A 65 10.34 3.03 -4.22
N ARG A 66 11.24 3.88 -3.72
CA ARG A 66 12.00 4.78 -4.61
C ARG A 66 12.85 4.02 -5.62
N LEU A 67 13.52 2.95 -5.20
CA LEU A 67 14.29 2.14 -6.13
C LEU A 67 13.42 1.56 -7.25
N PHE A 68 12.20 1.11 -6.94
CA PHE A 68 11.25 0.67 -7.95
C PHE A 68 10.86 1.82 -8.89
N ASP A 69 10.47 2.97 -8.35
CA ASP A 69 10.01 4.13 -9.12
C ASP A 69 11.13 4.65 -10.04
N ASP A 70 12.36 4.80 -9.52
CA ASP A 70 13.53 5.23 -10.28
C ASP A 70 13.88 4.23 -11.38
N THR A 71 13.79 2.93 -11.08
CA THR A 71 14.03 1.87 -12.08
C THR A 71 13.02 1.97 -13.21
N ILE A 72 11.71 1.96 -12.91
CA ILE A 72 10.66 2.05 -13.93
C ILE A 72 10.77 3.34 -14.76
N ALA A 73 11.11 4.45 -14.14
CA ALA A 73 11.30 5.73 -14.83
C ALA A 73 12.50 5.72 -15.80
N SER A 74 13.56 4.97 -15.46
CA SER A 74 14.76 4.86 -16.29
C SER A 74 14.61 3.91 -17.47
N LEU A 75 13.69 2.92 -17.40
CA LEU A 75 13.50 1.93 -18.46
C LEU A 75 13.09 2.57 -19.79
N LYS A 76 13.61 2.00 -20.88
CA LYS A 76 13.26 2.35 -22.25
C LYS A 76 12.64 1.15 -22.95
N PHE A 77 11.55 1.41 -23.65
CA PHE A 77 10.76 0.40 -24.33
C PHE A 77 10.85 0.61 -25.84
N PRO A 78 11.60 -0.24 -26.58
CA PRO A 78 11.77 -0.09 -28.01
C PRO A 78 10.46 -0.45 -28.75
N PHE A 79 9.79 0.56 -29.30
CA PHE A 79 8.52 0.37 -30.00
C PHE A 79 8.44 1.23 -31.24
N LYS A 80 8.20 0.59 -32.42
CA LYS A 80 8.09 1.25 -33.72
C LYS A 80 9.26 2.19 -34.06
N GLY A 81 10.49 1.74 -33.79
CA GLY A 81 11.72 2.50 -34.09
C GLY A 81 12.01 3.64 -33.10
N LYS A 82 11.26 3.76 -32.00
CA LYS A 82 11.48 4.74 -30.93
C LYS A 82 11.69 4.05 -29.59
N ASN A 83 12.40 4.71 -28.70
CA ASN A 83 12.54 4.30 -27.29
C ASN A 83 11.51 5.10 -26.46
N LEU A 84 10.44 4.43 -26.07
CA LEU A 84 9.37 5.03 -25.29
C LEU A 84 9.65 4.94 -23.80
N SER A 85 9.07 5.85 -23.01
CA SER A 85 8.97 5.74 -21.55
C SER A 85 7.91 4.70 -21.15
N SER A 86 7.89 4.34 -19.87
CA SER A 86 6.86 3.44 -19.31
C SER A 86 5.45 3.98 -19.52
N ALA A 87 5.22 5.28 -19.29
CA ALA A 87 3.91 5.91 -19.50
C ALA A 87 3.46 5.82 -20.95
N GLU A 88 4.36 6.08 -21.90
CA GLU A 88 4.05 6.03 -23.33
C GLU A 88 3.73 4.62 -23.82
N ILE A 89 4.53 3.61 -23.43
CA ILE A 89 4.29 2.23 -23.89
C ILE A 89 3.01 1.65 -23.27
N PHE A 90 2.69 1.96 -22.02
CA PHE A 90 1.48 1.48 -21.37
C PHE A 90 0.20 2.00 -22.01
N ASN A 91 0.22 3.21 -22.59
CA ASN A 91 -0.92 3.71 -23.36
C ASN A 91 -1.25 2.83 -24.58
N PHE A 92 -0.24 2.16 -25.18
CA PHE A 92 -0.46 1.25 -26.30
C PHE A 92 -1.10 -0.10 -25.89
N LEU A 93 -1.13 -0.45 -24.62
CA LEU A 93 -1.86 -1.61 -24.13
C LEU A 93 -3.38 -1.46 -24.28
N SER A 94 -3.88 -0.21 -24.39
CA SER A 94 -5.28 0.13 -24.62
C SER A 94 -5.52 0.70 -26.03
N ASP A 95 -4.59 0.54 -26.97
CA ASP A 95 -4.72 1.05 -28.33
C ASP A 95 -5.92 0.37 -29.06
N LYS A 96 -6.58 1.12 -29.95
CA LYS A 96 -7.70 0.59 -30.76
C LYS A 96 -7.27 -0.60 -31.62
N LYS A 97 -6.03 -0.58 -32.17
CA LYS A 97 -5.49 -1.65 -33.00
C LYS A 97 -4.93 -2.78 -32.15
N GLU A 98 -5.47 -3.98 -32.29
CA GLU A 98 -5.03 -5.18 -31.58
C GLU A 98 -3.53 -5.45 -31.77
N SER A 99 -3.01 -5.28 -33.00
CA SER A 99 -1.59 -5.47 -33.28
C SER A 99 -0.68 -4.57 -32.43
N ASN A 100 -1.13 -3.34 -32.10
CA ASN A 100 -0.39 -2.44 -31.23
C ASN A 100 -0.45 -2.93 -29.77
N ARG A 101 -1.63 -3.37 -29.29
CA ARG A 101 -1.78 -3.92 -27.93
C ARG A 101 -0.88 -5.14 -27.74
N LYS A 102 -0.93 -6.09 -28.68
CA LYS A 102 -0.09 -7.30 -28.65
C LYS A 102 1.40 -6.95 -28.62
N LYS A 103 1.84 -6.12 -29.57
CA LYS A 103 3.26 -5.74 -29.68
C LYS A 103 3.75 -4.96 -28.46
N SER A 104 2.94 -4.06 -27.90
CA SER A 104 3.32 -3.34 -26.68
C SER A 104 3.43 -4.27 -25.48
N ALA A 105 2.51 -5.25 -25.33
CA ALA A 105 2.59 -6.26 -24.26
C ALA A 105 3.87 -7.12 -24.37
N GLU A 106 4.25 -7.54 -25.58
CA GLU A 106 5.51 -8.28 -25.83
C GLU A 106 6.73 -7.46 -25.41
N VAL A 107 6.79 -6.18 -25.81
CA VAL A 107 7.89 -5.28 -25.47
C VAL A 107 7.97 -5.02 -23.98
N VAL A 108 6.84 -4.73 -23.32
CA VAL A 108 6.78 -4.54 -21.87
C VAL A 108 7.27 -5.79 -21.14
N SER A 109 6.78 -6.96 -21.54
CA SER A 109 7.17 -8.23 -20.93
C SER A 109 8.66 -8.52 -21.08
N ALA A 110 9.26 -8.25 -22.25
CA ALA A 110 10.69 -8.45 -22.48
C ALA A 110 11.53 -7.53 -21.59
N VAL A 111 11.26 -6.22 -21.59
CA VAL A 111 12.02 -5.24 -20.79
C VAL A 111 11.90 -5.50 -19.29
N LEU A 112 10.69 -5.85 -18.80
CA LEU A 112 10.51 -6.21 -17.39
C LEU A 112 11.21 -7.52 -17.04
N LYS A 113 11.22 -8.52 -17.93
CA LYS A 113 11.91 -9.79 -17.74
C LYS A 113 13.42 -9.60 -17.60
N ASP A 114 14.03 -8.69 -18.35
CA ASP A 114 15.46 -8.38 -18.25
C ASP A 114 15.83 -7.79 -16.90
N ASN A 115 14.86 -7.22 -16.18
CA ASN A 115 15.02 -6.62 -14.84
C ASN A 115 14.38 -7.47 -13.72
N ILE A 116 13.99 -8.71 -14.00
CA ILE A 116 13.21 -9.55 -13.08
C ILE A 116 13.91 -9.77 -11.73
N SER A 117 15.20 -9.93 -11.73
CA SER A 117 16.02 -10.14 -10.54
C SER A 117 15.92 -8.96 -9.57
N LEU A 118 15.98 -7.73 -10.09
CA LEU A 118 15.84 -6.51 -9.32
C LEU A 118 14.43 -6.38 -8.75
N PHE A 119 13.40 -6.58 -9.60
CA PHE A 119 12.00 -6.50 -9.14
C PHE A 119 11.65 -7.56 -8.10
N THR A 120 12.21 -8.78 -8.27
CA THR A 120 12.07 -9.85 -7.26
C THR A 120 12.69 -9.42 -5.93
N SER A 121 13.87 -8.84 -5.93
CA SER A 121 14.53 -8.35 -4.73
C SER A 121 13.72 -7.25 -4.06
N ILE A 122 13.21 -6.28 -4.81
CA ILE A 122 12.35 -5.20 -4.30
C ILE A 122 11.09 -5.79 -3.63
N THR A 123 10.39 -6.67 -4.34
CA THR A 123 9.14 -7.28 -3.87
C THR A 123 9.36 -8.09 -2.59
N ASN A 124 10.40 -8.93 -2.56
CA ASN A 124 10.71 -9.76 -1.39
C ASN A 124 11.08 -8.90 -0.17
N ASN A 125 11.86 -7.84 -0.35
CA ASN A 125 12.21 -6.94 0.75
C ASN A 125 11.00 -6.17 1.26
N LEU A 126 10.11 -5.69 0.38
CA LEU A 126 8.87 -5.03 0.79
C LEU A 126 7.95 -5.98 1.57
N ALA A 127 7.80 -7.23 1.09
CA ALA A 127 7.05 -8.26 1.80
C ALA A 127 7.65 -8.56 3.18
N GLN A 128 8.98 -8.68 3.27
CA GLN A 128 9.69 -8.92 4.52
C GLN A 128 9.52 -7.76 5.52
N VAL A 129 9.65 -6.52 5.05
CA VAL A 129 9.42 -5.31 5.88
C VAL A 129 8.00 -5.29 6.45
N ASN A 130 7.00 -5.62 5.64
CA ASN A 130 5.62 -5.70 6.10
C ASN A 130 5.41 -6.84 7.10
N SER A 131 5.92 -8.03 6.80
CA SER A 131 5.82 -9.20 7.69
C SER A 131 6.42 -8.95 9.07
N ILE A 132 7.60 -8.36 9.14
CA ILE A 132 8.25 -7.99 10.42
C ILE A 132 7.39 -7.00 11.19
N LYS A 133 6.90 -5.96 10.52
CA LYS A 133 6.08 -4.91 11.12
C LYS A 133 4.75 -5.47 11.64
N ASP A 134 4.10 -6.33 10.87
CA ASP A 134 2.82 -6.96 11.24
C ASP A 134 2.99 -7.91 12.43
N LYS A 135 4.08 -8.68 12.45
CA LYS A 135 4.46 -9.54 13.59
C LYS A 135 4.64 -8.72 14.87
N TRP A 136 5.35 -7.60 14.81
CA TRP A 136 5.57 -6.73 15.98
C TRP A 136 4.27 -6.13 16.50
N ARG A 137 3.33 -5.81 15.60
CA ARG A 137 2.02 -5.26 15.93
C ARG A 137 1.01 -6.31 16.39
N GLY A 138 1.33 -7.60 16.26
CA GLY A 138 0.40 -8.70 16.60
C GLY A 138 -0.78 -8.79 15.64
N LEU A 139 -0.61 -8.41 14.38
CA LEU A 139 -1.66 -8.55 13.37
C LEU A 139 -1.89 -10.03 13.05
N PRO A 140 -3.16 -10.48 12.95
CA PRO A 140 -3.49 -11.91 12.88
C PRO A 140 -3.17 -12.55 11.52
N ASN A 141 -3.12 -11.76 10.46
CA ASN A 141 -2.93 -12.25 9.10
C ASN A 141 -2.15 -11.25 8.22
N PRO A 142 -1.54 -11.68 7.10
CA PRO A 142 -0.73 -10.83 6.24
C PRO A 142 -1.48 -9.68 5.55
N VAL A 143 -2.81 -9.75 5.46
CA VAL A 143 -3.65 -8.70 4.85
C VAL A 143 -4.29 -7.78 5.88
N GLY A 144 -4.17 -8.07 7.17
CA GLY A 144 -4.82 -7.33 8.25
C GLY A 144 -4.48 -5.84 8.28
N SER A 145 -3.20 -5.47 8.14
CA SER A 145 -2.80 -4.07 8.09
C SER A 145 -3.38 -3.33 6.87
N ARG A 146 -3.50 -4.02 5.73
CA ARG A 146 -4.12 -3.51 4.52
C ARG A 146 -5.63 -3.30 4.72
N ASN A 147 -6.34 -4.29 5.23
CA ASN A 147 -7.78 -4.21 5.46
C ASN A 147 -8.11 -3.06 6.42
N LEU A 148 -7.36 -2.94 7.52
CA LEU A 148 -7.48 -1.80 8.44
C LEU A 148 -7.25 -0.45 7.76
N SER A 149 -6.21 -0.33 6.92
CA SER A 149 -5.89 0.93 6.23
C SER A 149 -6.94 1.32 5.19
N HIS A 150 -7.59 0.35 4.57
CA HIS A 150 -8.69 0.54 3.62
C HIS A 150 -10.06 0.63 4.30
N VAL A 151 -10.11 0.48 5.62
CA VAL A 151 -11.36 0.50 6.41
C VAL A 151 -12.38 -0.55 5.93
N VAL A 152 -11.86 -1.73 5.56
CA VAL A 152 -12.65 -2.88 5.10
C VAL A 152 -12.59 -3.95 6.18
N GLU A 153 -13.71 -4.55 6.49
CA GLU A 153 -13.83 -5.69 7.40
C GLU A 153 -13.31 -6.96 6.71
N ASP A 154 -12.68 -7.86 7.48
CA ASP A 154 -12.06 -9.09 6.96
C ASP A 154 -13.11 -9.98 6.26
N GLU A 155 -14.33 -10.06 6.79
CA GLU A 155 -15.45 -10.85 6.24
C GLU A 155 -15.85 -10.40 4.83
N VAL A 156 -15.70 -9.11 4.51
CA VAL A 156 -15.97 -8.58 3.15
C VAL A 156 -14.92 -9.07 2.16
N VAL A 157 -13.65 -9.09 2.59
CA VAL A 157 -12.53 -9.57 1.76
C VAL A 157 -12.65 -11.08 1.55
N ASP A 158 -13.01 -11.82 2.58
CA ASP A 158 -13.19 -13.27 2.54
C ASP A 158 -14.35 -13.65 1.60
N ALA A 159 -15.50 -12.99 1.72
CA ALA A 159 -16.65 -13.20 0.83
C ALA A 159 -16.32 -12.91 -0.64
N LEU A 160 -15.53 -11.84 -0.91
CA LEU A 160 -15.08 -11.53 -2.27
C LEU A 160 -14.17 -12.64 -2.81
N THR A 161 -13.20 -13.08 -2.00
CA THR A 161 -12.23 -14.11 -2.38
C THR A 161 -12.92 -15.45 -2.64
N GLU A 162 -13.84 -15.84 -1.77
CA GLU A 162 -14.65 -17.06 -1.94
C GLU A 162 -15.48 -17.00 -3.21
N THR A 163 -16.16 -15.87 -3.45
CA THR A 163 -16.99 -15.69 -4.66
C THR A 163 -16.14 -15.81 -5.93
N ILE A 164 -14.94 -15.24 -5.95
CA ILE A 164 -14.01 -15.34 -7.09
C ILE A 164 -13.58 -16.80 -7.28
N ASN A 165 -13.17 -17.49 -6.22
CA ASN A 165 -12.70 -18.87 -6.29
C ASN A 165 -13.78 -19.83 -6.79
N VAL A 166 -15.04 -19.63 -6.40
CA VAL A 166 -16.17 -20.48 -6.83
C VAL A 166 -16.55 -20.21 -8.29
N ASN A 167 -16.40 -18.99 -8.78
CA ASN A 167 -16.83 -18.58 -10.12
C ASN A 167 -15.67 -18.45 -11.13
N SER A 168 -14.43 -18.73 -10.71
CA SER A 168 -13.29 -18.77 -11.64
C SER A 168 -13.29 -20.11 -12.39
N PRO A 169 -13.12 -20.11 -13.73
CA PRO A 169 -13.04 -21.31 -14.54
C PRO A 169 -11.78 -22.14 -14.24
#